data_4c6d0328c14514723b2b10275e21c60f
#
_entry.id   4c6d0328c14514723b2b10275e21c60f
#
_cell.length_a   1.000
_cell.length_b   1.000
_cell.length_c   1.000
_cell.angle_alpha   90.00
_cell.angle_beta   90.00
_cell.angle_gamma   90.00
#
_symmetry.space_group_name_H-M   'P 1'
#
loop_
_entity.id
_entity.type
_entity.pdbx_description
1 polymer ?
#
loop_
_entity_poly.entity_id
_entity_poly.type
_entity_poly.pdbx_seq_one_letter_code
_entity_poly.pdbx_strand_id
1 'polypeptide(L)'
;MPPDSTETKRRLMQAARAEFAEHGLAGARVDRIAERADANKRSIYMHFGTKEELFDLVVSMSLVELAEAVPFDVTAMPSYAGDLYSTLQGRPDIFRLTSWAVLERPRPLDAEMDSYRGKVESIERAQQGGAIASEPDAATMMSMVLAIVTSWDHASWSLRAVRPAGLPDDRRADVETAVARLVTVRGVASRD
;
A
#
# COMPACT_ATOMS: atom_id res chain seq x y z
N MET A 1 34.72 -9.28 -17.53
CA MET A 1 34.31 -9.53 -16.13
C MET A 1 32.91 -10.12 -16.15
N PRO A 2 32.65 -11.19 -15.43
CA PRO A 2 31.26 -11.63 -15.28
C PRO A 2 30.45 -10.48 -14.63
N PRO A 3 29.22 -10.22 -15.06
CA PRO A 3 28.39 -9.17 -14.44
C PRO A 3 28.26 -9.45 -12.96
N ASP A 4 28.41 -8.40 -12.14
CA ASP A 4 28.25 -8.50 -10.69
C ASP A 4 26.86 -9.06 -10.38
N SER A 5 26.83 -10.18 -9.66
CA SER A 5 25.60 -10.85 -9.26
C SER A 5 24.61 -9.90 -8.56
N THR A 6 25.12 -8.91 -7.83
CA THR A 6 24.34 -7.90 -7.11
C THR A 6 23.67 -6.93 -8.09
N GLU A 7 24.40 -6.44 -9.08
CA GLU A 7 23.86 -5.53 -10.09
C GLU A 7 22.81 -6.22 -10.97
N THR A 8 23.04 -7.48 -11.32
CA THR A 8 22.08 -8.29 -12.07
C THR A 8 20.79 -8.49 -11.28
N LYS A 9 20.88 -8.81 -9.97
CA LYS A 9 19.71 -8.91 -9.10
C LYS A 9 18.92 -7.60 -9.02
N ARG A 10 19.61 -6.48 -8.87
CA ARG A 10 18.98 -5.15 -8.81
C ARG A 10 18.19 -4.84 -10.09
N ARG A 11 18.80 -5.08 -11.26
CA ARG A 11 18.13 -4.86 -12.56
C ARG A 11 16.91 -5.77 -12.75
N LEU A 12 17.04 -7.04 -12.37
CA LEU A 12 15.94 -8.00 -12.42
C LEU A 12 14.78 -7.59 -11.52
N MET A 13 15.05 -7.13 -10.29
CA MET A 13 14.02 -6.64 -9.38
C MET A 13 13.30 -5.40 -9.93
N GLN A 14 14.05 -4.46 -10.48
CA GLN A 14 13.46 -3.26 -11.09
C GLN A 14 12.59 -3.60 -12.31
N ALA A 15 13.07 -4.51 -13.17
CA ALA A 15 12.30 -4.99 -14.32
C ALA A 15 11.04 -5.76 -13.90
N ALA A 16 11.15 -6.63 -12.89
CA ALA A 16 10.03 -7.38 -12.32
C ALA A 16 8.96 -6.45 -11.72
N ARG A 17 9.38 -5.44 -10.95
CA ARG A 17 8.48 -4.44 -10.39
C ARG A 17 7.67 -3.74 -11.48
N ALA A 18 8.30 -3.26 -12.53
CA ALA A 18 7.62 -2.60 -13.64
C ALA A 18 6.66 -3.55 -14.37
N GLU A 19 7.08 -4.78 -14.64
CA GLU A 19 6.28 -5.79 -15.32
C GLU A 19 5.04 -6.19 -14.50
N PHE A 20 5.20 -6.45 -13.20
CA PHE A 20 4.10 -6.83 -12.34
C PHE A 20 3.15 -5.66 -12.05
N ALA A 21 3.66 -4.44 -11.89
CA ALA A 21 2.80 -3.27 -11.73
C ALA A 21 1.93 -3.03 -12.96
N GLU A 22 2.44 -3.31 -14.14
CA GLU A 22 1.71 -3.10 -15.39
C GLU A 22 0.70 -4.21 -15.70
N HIS A 23 1.07 -5.47 -15.45
CA HIS A 23 0.36 -6.64 -15.98
C HIS A 23 -0.21 -7.59 -14.91
N GLY A 24 0.04 -7.35 -13.62
CA GLY A 24 -0.30 -8.28 -12.54
C GLY A 24 0.55 -9.55 -12.58
N LEU A 25 0.26 -10.49 -11.68
CA LEU A 25 0.95 -11.78 -11.64
C LEU A 25 0.56 -12.64 -12.84
N ALA A 26 -0.73 -12.76 -13.15
CA ALA A 26 -1.21 -13.60 -14.25
C ALA A 26 -0.70 -13.12 -15.61
N GLY A 27 -0.74 -11.81 -15.87
CA GLY A 27 -0.36 -11.20 -17.15
C GLY A 27 1.16 -11.00 -17.33
N ALA A 28 1.94 -11.03 -16.26
CA ALA A 28 3.38 -10.86 -16.31
C ALA A 28 4.10 -12.03 -16.98
N ARG A 29 5.16 -11.70 -17.74
CA ARG A 29 5.98 -12.68 -18.46
C ARG A 29 7.44 -12.60 -18.04
N VAL A 30 7.97 -13.73 -17.57
CA VAL A 30 9.38 -13.85 -17.13
C VAL A 30 10.35 -13.52 -18.27
N ASP A 31 9.96 -13.78 -19.52
CA ASP A 31 10.76 -13.43 -20.69
C ASP A 31 10.92 -11.91 -20.83
N ARG A 32 9.84 -11.13 -20.66
CA ARG A 32 9.88 -9.66 -20.70
C ARG A 32 10.70 -9.08 -19.56
N ILE A 33 10.62 -9.69 -18.35
CA ILE A 33 11.46 -9.29 -17.22
C ILE A 33 12.93 -9.49 -17.54
N ALA A 34 13.31 -10.65 -18.07
CA ALA A 34 14.69 -10.96 -18.42
C ALA A 34 15.22 -10.02 -19.52
N GLU A 35 14.44 -9.79 -20.58
CA GLU A 35 14.80 -8.88 -21.67
C GLU A 35 14.99 -7.44 -21.17
N ARG A 36 14.05 -6.91 -20.38
CA ARG A 36 14.14 -5.55 -19.81
C ARG A 36 15.34 -5.38 -18.86
N ALA A 37 15.72 -6.44 -18.17
CA ALA A 37 16.87 -6.45 -17.27
C ALA A 37 18.21 -6.71 -17.97
N ASP A 38 18.23 -6.96 -19.27
CA ASP A 38 19.39 -7.46 -20.01
C ASP A 38 20.05 -8.64 -19.27
N ALA A 39 19.24 -9.64 -18.96
CA ALA A 39 19.64 -10.80 -18.19
C ALA A 39 19.08 -12.10 -18.78
N ASN A 40 19.66 -13.23 -18.37
CA ASN A 40 19.15 -14.53 -18.80
C ASN A 40 17.94 -14.92 -17.92
N LYS A 41 16.87 -15.45 -18.54
CA LYS A 41 15.70 -16.01 -17.87
C LYS A 41 16.07 -17.00 -16.75
N ARG A 42 17.10 -17.84 -16.96
CA ARG A 42 17.61 -18.77 -15.96
C ARG A 42 18.04 -18.07 -14.66
N SER A 43 18.60 -16.85 -14.78
CA SER A 43 19.01 -16.07 -13.61
C SER A 43 17.83 -15.69 -12.70
N ILE A 44 16.63 -15.48 -13.26
CA ILE A 44 15.43 -15.21 -12.49
C ILE A 44 15.12 -16.41 -11.59
N TYR A 45 15.02 -17.60 -12.16
CA TYR A 45 14.73 -18.81 -11.40
C TYR A 45 15.82 -19.15 -10.38
N MET A 46 17.09 -18.91 -10.72
CA MET A 46 18.20 -19.16 -9.80
C MET A 46 18.22 -18.19 -8.60
N HIS A 47 17.81 -16.93 -8.78
CA HIS A 47 17.91 -15.91 -7.74
C HIS A 47 16.62 -15.74 -6.94
N PHE A 48 15.48 -15.98 -7.56
CA PHE A 48 14.17 -15.60 -7.02
C PHE A 48 13.15 -16.74 -7.01
N GLY A 49 13.48 -17.92 -7.57
CA GLY A 49 12.56 -19.04 -7.64
C GLY A 49 11.47 -18.89 -8.71
N THR A 50 10.26 -19.20 -8.37
CA THR A 50 9.09 -19.13 -9.27
C THR A 50 8.67 -17.69 -9.56
N LYS A 51 7.81 -17.50 -10.55
CA LYS A 51 7.23 -16.19 -10.87
C LYS A 51 6.40 -15.65 -9.69
N GLU A 52 5.71 -16.53 -8.99
CA GLU A 52 4.91 -16.24 -7.79
C GLU A 52 5.78 -15.77 -6.63
N GLU A 53 6.90 -16.45 -6.38
CA GLU A 53 7.86 -16.05 -5.33
C GLU A 53 8.52 -14.70 -5.64
N LEU A 54 8.87 -14.46 -6.91
CA LEU A 54 9.37 -13.17 -7.34
C LEU A 54 8.32 -12.06 -7.18
N PHE A 55 7.05 -12.33 -7.49
CA PHE A 55 5.96 -11.37 -7.29
C PHE A 55 5.78 -11.03 -5.81
N ASP A 56 5.70 -12.04 -4.94
CA ASP A 56 5.57 -11.85 -3.49
C ASP A 56 6.74 -11.03 -2.92
N LEU A 57 7.96 -11.30 -3.39
CA LEU A 57 9.15 -10.53 -2.99
C LEU A 57 9.05 -9.06 -3.43
N VAL A 58 8.62 -8.81 -4.68
CA VAL A 58 8.45 -7.45 -5.21
C VAL A 58 7.39 -6.68 -4.42
N VAL A 59 6.26 -7.32 -4.11
CA VAL A 59 5.20 -6.71 -3.28
C VAL A 59 5.71 -6.41 -1.88
N SER A 60 6.35 -7.39 -1.22
CA SER A 60 6.90 -7.24 0.13
C SER A 60 7.91 -6.09 0.23
N MET A 61 8.84 -6.00 -0.72
CA MET A 61 9.82 -4.90 -0.76
C MET A 61 9.15 -3.54 -0.97
N SER A 62 8.12 -3.49 -1.83
CA SER A 62 7.37 -2.26 -2.08
C SER A 62 6.61 -1.78 -0.84
N LEU A 63 6.07 -2.71 -0.05
CA LEU A 63 5.40 -2.40 1.21
C LEU A 63 6.38 -1.93 2.30
N VAL A 64 7.59 -2.52 2.36
CA VAL A 64 8.65 -2.05 3.28
C VAL A 64 9.08 -0.63 2.91
N GLU A 65 9.36 -0.36 1.64
CA GLU A 65 9.70 0.98 1.15
C GLU A 65 8.59 2.01 1.49
N LEU A 66 7.33 1.62 1.35
CA LEU A 66 6.20 2.48 1.70
C LEU A 66 6.13 2.74 3.21
N ALA A 67 6.35 1.72 4.03
CA ALA A 67 6.33 1.84 5.49
C ALA A 67 7.48 2.70 6.01
N GLU A 68 8.66 2.63 5.39
CA GLU A 68 9.80 3.49 5.70
C GLU A 68 9.58 4.95 5.27
N ALA A 69 8.94 5.16 4.11
CA ALA A 69 8.63 6.50 3.61
C ALA A 69 7.54 7.20 4.41
N VAL A 70 6.60 6.44 5.00
CA VAL A 70 5.47 6.98 5.77
C VAL A 70 5.38 6.27 7.12
N PRO A 71 6.17 6.71 8.12
CA PRO A 71 6.13 6.15 9.47
C PRO A 71 4.74 6.32 10.10
N PHE A 72 4.26 5.25 10.76
CA PHE A 72 2.98 5.28 11.44
C PHE A 72 3.08 5.94 12.81
N ASP A 73 2.24 6.95 13.03
CA ASP A 73 2.05 7.59 14.34
C ASP A 73 0.55 7.61 14.68
N VAL A 74 0.16 6.86 15.69
CA VAL A 74 -1.23 6.79 16.15
C VAL A 74 -1.76 8.13 16.67
N THR A 75 -0.88 9.00 17.17
CA THR A 75 -1.27 10.34 17.67
C THR A 75 -1.52 11.33 16.54
N ALA A 76 -1.06 11.02 15.33
CA ALA A 76 -1.13 11.86 14.14
C ALA A 76 -1.77 11.11 12.94
N MET A 77 -2.74 10.23 13.21
CA MET A 77 -3.37 9.40 12.16
C MET A 77 -3.91 10.18 10.94
N PRO A 78 -4.50 11.39 11.10
CA PRO A 78 -4.90 12.19 9.94
C PRO A 78 -3.72 12.56 9.04
N SER A 79 -2.62 13.06 9.61
CA SER A 79 -1.42 13.41 8.87
C SER A 79 -0.77 12.18 8.22
N TYR A 80 -0.69 11.06 8.97
CA TYR A 80 -0.23 9.78 8.41
C TYR A 80 -1.03 9.39 7.17
N ALA A 81 -2.35 9.50 7.21
CA ALA A 81 -3.21 9.18 6.06
C ALA A 81 -2.98 10.13 4.87
N GLY A 82 -2.78 11.43 5.13
CA GLY A 82 -2.43 12.41 4.11
C GLY A 82 -1.06 12.14 3.46
N ASP A 83 -0.06 11.77 4.26
CA ASP A 83 1.28 11.42 3.79
C ASP A 83 1.26 10.11 2.97
N LEU A 84 0.51 9.12 3.44
CA LEU A 84 0.32 7.85 2.73
C LEU A 84 -0.37 8.09 1.38
N TYR A 85 -1.43 8.90 1.34
CA TYR A 85 -2.08 9.32 0.10
C TYR A 85 -1.08 9.96 -0.86
N SER A 86 -0.36 10.98 -0.40
CA SER A 86 0.60 11.71 -1.25
C SER A 86 1.71 10.81 -1.78
N THR A 87 2.21 9.91 -0.95
CA THR A 87 3.24 8.94 -1.34
C THR A 87 2.73 7.98 -2.41
N LEU A 88 1.51 7.45 -2.26
CA LEU A 88 0.91 6.55 -3.25
C LEU A 88 0.61 7.27 -4.57
N GLN A 89 0.23 8.56 -4.55
CA GLN A 89 0.08 9.36 -5.79
C GLN A 89 1.42 9.53 -6.52
N GLY A 90 2.53 9.68 -5.79
CA GLY A 90 3.89 9.72 -6.36
C GLY A 90 4.43 8.34 -6.78
N ARG A 91 3.81 7.27 -6.32
CA ARG A 91 4.27 5.89 -6.51
C ARG A 91 3.12 4.98 -6.99
N PRO A 92 2.55 5.23 -8.19
CA PRO A 92 1.42 4.45 -8.71
C PRO A 92 1.76 2.97 -8.93
N ASP A 93 3.04 2.63 -9.07
CA ASP A 93 3.54 1.27 -9.13
C ASP A 93 3.24 0.48 -7.85
N ILE A 94 3.43 1.07 -6.68
CA ILE A 94 3.12 0.43 -5.38
C ILE A 94 1.61 0.17 -5.27
N PHE A 95 0.79 1.18 -5.56
CA PHE A 95 -0.65 1.03 -5.51
C PHE A 95 -1.15 -0.11 -6.43
N ARG A 96 -0.63 -0.19 -7.66
CA ARG A 96 -0.99 -1.26 -8.60
C ARG A 96 -0.53 -2.64 -8.13
N LEU A 97 0.70 -2.75 -7.61
CA LEU A 97 1.23 -4.02 -7.08
C LEU A 97 0.40 -4.54 -5.91
N THR A 98 0.05 -3.69 -4.96
CA THR A 98 -0.79 -4.09 -3.81
C THR A 98 -2.20 -4.47 -4.24
N SER A 99 -2.79 -3.75 -5.22
CA SER A 99 -4.08 -4.10 -5.79
C SER A 99 -4.06 -5.47 -6.49
N TRP A 100 -3.03 -5.75 -7.28
CA TRP A 100 -2.84 -7.06 -7.90
C TRP A 100 -2.63 -8.18 -6.87
N ALA A 101 -1.88 -7.89 -5.79
CA ALA A 101 -1.67 -8.88 -4.73
C ALA A 101 -2.99 -9.30 -4.08
N VAL A 102 -3.87 -8.34 -3.77
CA VAL A 102 -5.22 -8.63 -3.23
C VAL A 102 -6.04 -9.50 -4.17
N LEU A 103 -5.97 -9.28 -5.49
CA LEU A 103 -6.78 -9.99 -6.49
C LEU A 103 -6.22 -11.38 -6.84
N GLU A 104 -4.91 -11.52 -6.94
CA GLU A 104 -4.28 -12.69 -7.55
C GLU A 104 -3.50 -13.57 -6.55
N ARG A 105 -3.23 -13.05 -5.34
CA ARG A 105 -2.49 -13.75 -4.28
C ARG A 105 -3.24 -13.66 -2.94
N PRO A 106 -4.40 -14.33 -2.79
CA PRO A 106 -5.24 -14.24 -1.59
C PRO A 106 -4.61 -15.01 -0.41
N ARG A 107 -3.43 -14.61 -0.01
CA ARG A 107 -2.69 -15.12 1.16
C ARG A 107 -1.94 -13.99 1.85
N PRO A 108 -1.75 -14.08 3.18
CA PRO A 108 -0.95 -13.08 3.88
C PRO A 108 0.52 -13.14 3.47
N LEU A 109 1.19 -12.00 3.50
CA LEU A 109 2.64 -11.86 3.40
C LEU A 109 3.20 -11.55 4.78
N ASP A 110 4.23 -12.27 5.24
CA ASP A 110 4.76 -12.15 6.60
C ASP A 110 5.19 -10.72 6.95
N ALA A 111 5.92 -10.05 6.03
CA ALA A 111 6.35 -8.67 6.22
C ALA A 111 5.18 -7.69 6.36
N GLU A 112 4.08 -7.93 5.65
CA GLU A 112 2.86 -7.13 5.73
C GLU A 112 2.13 -7.37 7.05
N MET A 113 2.00 -8.64 7.46
CA MET A 113 1.39 -9.00 8.75
C MET A 113 2.13 -8.36 9.91
N ASP A 114 3.46 -8.40 9.92
CA ASP A 114 4.27 -7.80 10.99
C ASP A 114 4.10 -6.29 11.05
N SER A 115 4.06 -5.62 9.89
CA SER A 115 3.78 -4.18 9.79
C SER A 115 2.40 -3.82 10.35
N TYR A 116 1.36 -4.58 9.99
CA TYR A 116 0.01 -4.31 10.49
C TYR A 116 -0.15 -4.65 11.97
N ARG A 117 0.49 -5.71 12.48
CA ARG A 117 0.42 -6.08 13.90
C ARG A 117 0.86 -4.90 14.79
N GLY A 118 2.00 -4.29 14.52
CA GLY A 118 2.48 -3.15 15.30
C GLY A 118 1.56 -1.93 15.24
N LYS A 119 0.94 -1.67 14.08
CA LYS A 119 -0.02 -0.58 13.91
C LYS A 119 -1.31 -0.83 14.68
N VAL A 120 -1.87 -2.04 14.57
CA VAL A 120 -3.10 -2.44 15.27
C VAL A 120 -2.90 -2.38 16.78
N GLU A 121 -1.80 -2.93 17.31
CA GLU A 121 -1.47 -2.84 18.75
C GLU A 121 -1.33 -1.40 19.25
N SER A 122 -0.83 -0.48 18.40
CA SER A 122 -0.73 0.94 18.74
C SER A 122 -2.09 1.62 18.79
N ILE A 123 -2.99 1.26 17.86
CA ILE A 123 -4.38 1.74 17.83
C ILE A 123 -5.12 1.21 19.07
N GLU A 124 -5.02 -0.08 19.37
CA GLU A 124 -5.66 -0.69 20.56
C GLU A 124 -5.26 0.02 21.85
N ARG A 125 -3.97 0.28 22.03
CA ARG A 125 -3.48 1.03 23.21
C ARG A 125 -4.04 2.45 23.27
N ALA A 126 -4.13 3.14 22.15
CA ALA A 126 -4.70 4.48 22.08
C ALA A 126 -6.23 4.49 22.36
N GLN A 127 -6.95 3.48 21.89
CA GLN A 127 -8.37 3.27 22.20
C GLN A 127 -8.61 2.99 23.68
N GLN A 128 -7.83 2.09 24.28
CA GLN A 128 -7.88 1.77 25.70
C GLN A 128 -7.56 2.99 26.58
N GLY A 129 -6.63 3.83 26.14
CA GLY A 129 -6.27 5.07 26.80
C GLY A 129 -7.26 6.23 26.58
N GLY A 130 -8.28 6.04 25.75
CA GLY A 130 -9.27 7.09 25.43
C GLY A 130 -8.71 8.23 24.55
N ALA A 131 -7.55 8.06 23.93
CA ALA A 131 -6.93 9.05 23.07
C ALA A 131 -7.61 9.16 21.69
N ILE A 132 -8.20 8.07 21.22
CA ILE A 132 -8.98 7.99 19.99
C ILE A 132 -10.29 7.23 20.23
N ALA A 133 -11.21 7.27 19.27
CA ALA A 133 -12.47 6.55 19.34
C ALA A 133 -12.25 5.04 19.60
N SER A 134 -13.02 4.48 20.54
CA SER A 134 -12.93 3.05 20.92
C SER A 134 -13.58 2.12 19.89
N GLU A 135 -14.36 2.67 18.98
CA GLU A 135 -15.03 1.94 17.89
C GLU A 135 -14.76 2.62 16.54
N PRO A 136 -14.64 1.81 15.47
CA PRO A 136 -14.60 0.36 15.45
C PRO A 136 -13.34 -0.21 16.11
N ASP A 137 -13.20 -1.58 16.23
CA ASP A 137 -11.98 -2.19 16.70
C ASP A 137 -10.76 -1.76 15.88
N ALA A 138 -9.56 -1.93 16.44
CA ALA A 138 -8.32 -1.40 15.88
C ALA A 138 -8.01 -1.89 14.47
N ALA A 139 -8.25 -3.18 14.18
CA ALA A 139 -7.99 -3.72 12.84
C ALA A 139 -8.98 -3.18 11.81
N THR A 140 -10.26 -3.07 12.18
CA THR A 140 -11.30 -2.44 11.35
C THR A 140 -11.02 -0.96 11.15
N MET A 141 -10.58 -0.24 12.18
CA MET A 141 -10.19 1.17 12.06
C MET A 141 -9.03 1.34 11.08
N MET A 142 -7.99 0.52 11.19
CA MET A 142 -6.86 0.56 10.24
C MET A 142 -7.32 0.27 8.80
N SER A 143 -8.20 -0.73 8.62
CA SER A 143 -8.76 -1.05 7.30
C SER A 143 -9.55 0.13 6.71
N MET A 144 -10.34 0.82 7.54
CA MET A 144 -11.09 2.02 7.11
C MET A 144 -10.15 3.18 6.73
N VAL A 145 -9.06 3.39 7.50
CA VAL A 145 -8.05 4.41 7.14
C VAL A 145 -7.45 4.12 5.77
N LEU A 146 -7.05 2.88 5.51
CA LEU A 146 -6.51 2.49 4.20
C LEU A 146 -7.53 2.64 3.08
N ALA A 147 -8.80 2.30 3.33
CA ALA A 147 -9.88 2.47 2.38
C ALA A 147 -10.13 3.95 2.06
N ILE A 148 -10.08 4.84 3.05
CA ILE A 148 -10.18 6.30 2.86
C ILE A 148 -9.02 6.81 2.01
N VAL A 149 -7.79 6.42 2.33
CA VAL A 149 -6.57 6.80 1.58
C VAL A 149 -6.68 6.42 0.10
N THR A 150 -7.17 5.22 -0.20
CA THR A 150 -7.25 4.70 -1.58
C THR A 150 -8.62 4.87 -2.23
N SER A 151 -9.57 5.52 -1.55
CA SER A 151 -10.97 5.62 -1.98
C SER A 151 -11.14 6.19 -3.38
N TRP A 152 -10.37 7.22 -3.71
CA TRP A 152 -10.47 7.84 -5.01
C TRP A 152 -9.80 7.02 -6.11
N ASP A 153 -8.73 6.30 -5.80
CA ASP A 153 -8.05 5.43 -6.76
C ASP A 153 -8.91 4.22 -7.14
N HIS A 154 -9.77 3.77 -6.22
CA HIS A 154 -10.77 2.73 -6.47
C HIS A 154 -12.11 3.27 -6.98
N ALA A 155 -12.31 4.59 -7.03
CA ALA A 155 -13.54 5.17 -7.54
C ALA A 155 -13.76 4.81 -9.02
N SER A 156 -14.99 4.40 -9.36
CA SER A 156 -15.33 4.08 -10.74
C SER A 156 -15.15 5.29 -11.68
N TRP A 157 -14.85 5.03 -12.92
CA TRP A 157 -14.76 6.08 -13.94
C TRP A 157 -16.03 6.90 -14.04
N SER A 158 -17.20 6.26 -13.85
CA SER A 158 -18.50 6.96 -13.84
C SER A 158 -18.61 7.95 -12.69
N LEU A 159 -18.17 7.57 -11.47
CA LEU A 159 -18.16 8.47 -10.32
C LEU A 159 -17.19 9.65 -10.56
N ARG A 160 -16.02 9.38 -11.13
CA ARG A 160 -15.05 10.43 -11.47
C ARG A 160 -15.60 11.41 -12.51
N ALA A 161 -16.37 10.91 -13.49
CA ALA A 161 -16.95 11.70 -14.56
C ALA A 161 -18.08 12.63 -14.10
N VAL A 162 -18.81 12.29 -13.04
CA VAL A 162 -19.89 13.15 -12.50
C VAL A 162 -19.41 14.19 -11.49
N ARG A 163 -18.12 14.19 -11.16
CA ARG A 163 -17.55 15.21 -10.27
C ARG A 163 -17.67 16.60 -10.93
N PRO A 164 -18.26 17.60 -10.26
CA PRO A 164 -18.38 18.93 -10.84
C PRO A 164 -17.00 19.52 -11.20
N ALA A 165 -16.94 20.17 -12.36
CA ALA A 165 -15.74 20.90 -12.78
C ALA A 165 -15.50 22.11 -11.86
N GLY A 166 -14.22 22.42 -11.61
CA GLY A 166 -13.82 23.59 -10.81
C GLY A 166 -13.82 23.39 -9.30
N LEU A 167 -14.19 22.21 -8.79
CA LEU A 167 -13.96 21.92 -7.37
C LEU A 167 -12.46 21.81 -7.08
N PRO A 168 -11.98 22.37 -5.95
CA PRO A 168 -10.61 22.18 -5.52
C PRO A 168 -10.22 20.70 -5.49
N ASP A 169 -9.02 20.39 -5.96
CA ASP A 169 -8.51 19.01 -5.94
C ASP A 169 -7.54 18.81 -4.78
N ASP A 170 -8.02 19.11 -3.58
CA ASP A 170 -7.25 18.92 -2.35
C ASP A 170 -7.67 17.62 -1.64
N ARG A 171 -7.43 16.50 -2.33
CA ARG A 171 -7.80 15.17 -1.81
C ARG A 171 -6.99 14.77 -0.60
N ARG A 172 -5.80 15.32 -0.45
CA ARG A 172 -5.02 15.12 0.77
C ARG A 172 -5.77 15.66 1.97
N ALA A 173 -6.27 16.89 1.90
CA ALA A 173 -7.05 17.50 2.99
C ALA A 173 -8.38 16.77 3.21
N ASP A 174 -9.02 16.28 2.15
CA ASP A 174 -10.24 15.46 2.27
C ASP A 174 -9.98 14.16 3.03
N VAL A 175 -8.87 13.47 2.72
CA VAL A 175 -8.43 12.24 3.41
C VAL A 175 -8.12 12.53 4.87
N GLU A 176 -7.34 13.56 5.17
CA GLU A 176 -7.00 13.96 6.54
C GLU A 176 -8.27 14.29 7.35
N THR A 177 -9.19 15.03 6.77
CA THR A 177 -10.47 15.38 7.40
C THR A 177 -11.33 14.15 7.67
N ALA A 178 -11.42 13.23 6.73
CA ALA A 178 -12.20 12.00 6.89
C ALA A 178 -11.62 11.11 8.00
N VAL A 179 -10.30 10.94 8.03
CA VAL A 179 -9.63 10.17 9.08
C VAL A 179 -9.74 10.86 10.43
N ALA A 180 -9.62 12.19 10.51
CA ALA A 180 -9.82 12.92 11.76
C ALA A 180 -11.22 12.65 12.36
N ARG A 181 -12.26 12.65 11.53
CA ARG A 181 -13.63 12.34 11.96
C ARG A 181 -13.80 10.88 12.40
N LEU A 182 -13.08 9.95 11.77
CA LEU A 182 -13.11 8.53 12.13
C LEU A 182 -12.51 8.28 13.51
N VAL A 183 -11.38 8.94 13.83
CA VAL A 183 -10.63 8.70 15.07
C VAL A 183 -11.05 9.59 16.23
N THR A 184 -11.88 10.61 15.99
CA THR A 184 -12.34 11.53 17.06
C THR A 184 -13.24 10.84 18.05
N VAL A 185 -12.91 10.95 19.33
CA VAL A 185 -13.78 10.52 20.43
C VAL A 185 -15.07 11.32 20.37
N ARG A 186 -16.20 10.66 20.13
CA ARG A 186 -17.51 11.31 20.23
C ARG A 186 -17.79 11.55 21.71
N GLY A 187 -17.83 12.80 22.11
CA GLY A 187 -18.34 13.14 23.43
C GLY A 187 -19.73 12.53 23.62
N VAL A 188 -19.95 11.86 24.72
CA VAL A 188 -21.29 11.42 25.12
C VAL A 188 -22.13 12.69 25.16
N ALA A 189 -23.05 12.87 24.20
CA ALA A 189 -24.03 13.91 24.27
C ALA A 189 -24.82 13.64 25.58
N SER A 190 -24.67 14.55 26.56
CA SER A 190 -25.49 14.52 27.77
C SER A 190 -26.94 14.47 27.30
N ARG A 191 -27.60 13.36 27.55
CA ARG A 191 -29.06 13.30 27.45
C ARG A 191 -29.57 13.95 28.74
N ASP A 192 -29.85 15.23 28.62
CA ASP A 192 -30.73 15.94 29.60
C ASP A 192 -32.16 15.52 29.38
#